data_a029894b400ba616e392e00ed0a3b606
#
_entry.id   a029894b400ba616e392e00ed0a3b606
#
_cell.length_a   1.000
_cell.length_b   1.000
_cell.length_c   1.000
_cell.angle_alpha   90.00
_cell.angle_beta   90.00
_cell.angle_gamma   90.00
#
_symmetry.space_group_name_H-M   'P 1'
#
loop_
_entity.id
_entity.type
_entity.pdbx_description
1 polymer ?
#
loop_
_entity_poly.entity_id
_entity_poly.type
_entity_poly.pdbx_seq_one_letter_code
_entity_poly.pdbx_strand_id
1 'polypeptide(L)'
;MFEALQGRFQKVFKSLRVQGVLNEEVVDETLREVRLALLEADVNLNVVKALLDRVRVKALGEEIRSSFSGGQEVVRIVRDELIEILGREASLLTFSKEYPTVFLLVGLQGSGKTT
;
A
#
# COMPACT_ATOMS: atom_id res chain seq x y z
N MET A 1 11.74 2.06 -10.30
CA MET A 1 10.30 2.35 -10.53
C MET A 1 9.56 2.75 -9.25
N PHE A 2 9.84 2.07 -8.12
CA PHE A 2 9.15 2.34 -6.84
C PHE A 2 9.98 3.14 -5.82
N GLU A 3 11.15 3.64 -6.18
CA GLU A 3 12.08 4.32 -5.27
C GLU A 3 11.46 5.60 -4.67
N ALA A 4 10.74 6.37 -5.47
CA ALA A 4 10.08 7.59 -5.03
C ALA A 4 8.94 7.27 -4.03
N LEU A 5 8.10 6.28 -4.33
CA LEU A 5 7.03 5.82 -3.45
C LEU A 5 7.61 5.25 -2.14
N GLN A 6 8.63 4.41 -2.24
CA GLN A 6 9.32 3.84 -1.08
C GLN A 6 9.93 4.93 -0.19
N GLY A 7 10.59 5.91 -0.78
CA GLY A 7 11.20 7.04 -0.06
C GLY A 7 10.16 7.87 0.69
N ARG A 8 9.00 8.12 0.09
CA ARG A 8 7.89 8.82 0.74
C ARG A 8 7.30 8.00 1.89
N PHE A 9 7.02 6.74 1.67
CA PHE A 9 6.52 5.86 2.73
C PHE A 9 7.47 5.75 3.90
N GLN A 10 8.78 5.65 3.64
CA GLN A 10 9.79 5.62 4.72
C GLN A 10 9.75 6.89 5.58
N LYS A 11 9.60 8.08 4.96
CA LYS A 11 9.50 9.35 5.72
C LYS A 11 8.24 9.38 6.59
N VAL A 12 7.08 9.07 6.00
CA VAL A 12 5.78 9.06 6.69
C VAL A 12 5.80 8.07 7.85
N PHE A 13 6.27 6.85 7.62
CA PHE A 13 6.30 5.81 8.64
C PHE A 13 7.36 6.05 9.71
N LYS A 14 8.47 6.71 9.38
CA LYS A 14 9.46 7.11 10.37
C LYS A 14 8.89 8.12 11.37
N SER A 15 8.18 9.14 10.88
CA SER A 15 7.53 10.13 11.75
C SER A 15 6.46 9.49 12.64
N LEU A 16 5.68 8.58 12.09
CA LEU A 16 4.63 7.88 12.81
C LEU A 16 5.15 6.96 13.92
N ARG A 17 6.29 6.27 13.68
CA ARG A 17 6.90 5.37 14.68
C ARG A 17 7.44 6.10 15.92
N VAL A 18 7.79 7.37 15.79
CA VAL A 18 8.30 8.19 16.90
C VAL A 18 7.15 8.71 17.78
N GLN A 19 5.94 8.76 17.24
CA GLN A 19 4.76 9.17 18.00
C GLN A 19 4.25 7.99 18.86
N GLY A 20 4.15 8.20 20.16
CA GLY A 20 3.70 7.17 21.09
C GLY A 20 2.20 6.89 20.95
N VAL A 21 1.35 7.74 21.53
CA VAL A 21 -0.10 7.60 21.46
C VAL A 21 -0.64 8.24 20.19
N LEU A 22 -1.42 7.50 19.43
CA LEU A 22 -2.08 7.99 18.21
C LEU A 22 -3.39 8.68 18.56
N ASN A 23 -3.59 9.86 17.98
CA ASN A 23 -4.89 10.53 17.94
C ASN A 23 -5.42 10.54 16.50
N GLU A 24 -6.67 10.92 16.33
CA GLU A 24 -7.35 10.96 15.03
C GLU A 24 -6.65 11.92 14.06
N GLU A 25 -6.17 13.07 14.54
CA GLU A 25 -5.48 14.07 13.72
C GLU A 25 -4.20 13.52 13.10
N VAL A 26 -3.39 12.81 13.90
CA VAL A 26 -2.15 12.17 13.45
C VAL A 26 -2.42 11.09 12.41
N VAL A 27 -3.45 10.28 12.63
CA VAL A 27 -3.87 9.26 11.65
C VAL A 27 -4.30 9.91 10.35
N ASP A 28 -5.16 10.93 10.40
CA ASP A 28 -5.67 11.61 9.21
C ASP A 28 -4.56 12.35 8.44
N GLU A 29 -3.61 12.98 9.13
CA GLU A 29 -2.43 13.59 8.50
C GLU A 29 -1.56 12.52 7.81
N THR A 30 -1.29 11.42 8.49
CA THR A 30 -0.53 10.29 7.93
C THR A 30 -1.20 9.73 6.68
N LEU A 31 -2.51 9.51 6.73
CA LEU A 31 -3.27 9.00 5.58
C LEU A 31 -3.30 9.99 4.41
N ARG A 32 -3.26 11.30 4.67
CA ARG A 32 -3.13 12.32 3.64
C ARG A 32 -1.80 12.19 2.89
N GLU A 33 -0.70 12.02 3.62
CA GLU A 33 0.63 11.81 3.02
C GLU A 33 0.71 10.50 2.23
N VAL A 34 0.14 9.40 2.75
CA VAL A 34 0.04 8.13 2.04
C VAL A 34 -0.78 8.29 0.76
N ARG A 35 -1.89 9.04 0.80
CA ARG A 35 -2.72 9.35 -0.37
C ARG A 35 -1.91 10.05 -1.46
N LEU A 36 -1.18 11.11 -1.09
CA LEU A 36 -0.36 11.85 -2.04
C LEU A 36 0.70 10.97 -2.68
N ALA A 37 1.38 10.15 -1.89
CA ALA A 37 2.39 9.22 -2.38
C ALA A 37 1.84 8.21 -3.39
N LEU A 38 0.66 7.65 -3.13
CA LEU A 38 0.00 6.70 -4.03
C LEU A 38 -0.50 7.35 -5.32
N LEU A 39 -1.07 8.55 -5.24
CA LEU A 39 -1.52 9.30 -6.42
C LEU A 39 -0.35 9.72 -7.32
N GLU A 40 0.78 10.13 -6.74
CA GLU A 40 2.00 10.42 -7.49
C GLU A 40 2.62 9.18 -8.16
N ALA A 41 2.36 7.99 -7.61
CA ALA A 41 2.72 6.71 -8.21
C ALA A 41 1.67 6.21 -9.23
N ASP A 42 0.76 7.08 -9.70
CA ASP A 42 -0.30 6.78 -10.67
C ASP A 42 -1.28 5.68 -10.24
N VAL A 43 -1.46 5.48 -8.93
CA VAL A 43 -2.49 4.56 -8.43
C VAL A 43 -3.88 5.16 -8.65
N ASN A 44 -4.82 4.36 -9.12
CA ASN A 44 -6.19 4.79 -9.38
C ASN A 44 -6.84 5.41 -8.14
N LEU A 45 -7.49 6.56 -8.31
CA LEU A 45 -8.09 7.33 -7.22
C LEU A 45 -9.11 6.53 -6.39
N ASN A 46 -9.93 5.70 -7.03
CA ASN A 46 -10.94 4.90 -6.33
C ASN A 46 -10.28 3.80 -5.48
N VAL A 47 -9.19 3.22 -5.98
CA VAL A 47 -8.39 2.22 -5.23
C VAL A 47 -7.74 2.88 -4.01
N VAL A 48 -7.12 4.06 -4.20
CA VAL A 48 -6.52 4.83 -3.09
C VAL A 48 -7.56 5.16 -2.03
N LYS A 49 -8.73 5.65 -2.43
CA LYS A 49 -9.80 6.01 -1.52
C LYS A 49 -10.28 4.80 -0.72
N ALA A 50 -10.60 3.70 -1.38
CA ALA A 50 -11.06 2.48 -0.73
C ALA A 50 -9.99 1.88 0.24
N LEU A 51 -8.71 1.96 -0.11
CA LEU A 51 -7.60 1.57 0.75
C LEU A 51 -7.59 2.41 2.04
N LEU A 52 -7.57 3.73 1.88
CA LEU A 52 -7.42 4.66 3.02
C LEU A 52 -8.61 4.61 3.96
N ASP A 53 -9.83 4.44 3.44
CA ASP A 53 -11.04 4.28 4.25
C ASP A 53 -10.92 3.03 5.15
N ARG A 54 -10.44 1.89 4.61
CA ARG A 54 -10.22 0.66 5.39
C ARG A 54 -9.09 0.83 6.43
N VAL A 55 -7.98 1.46 6.03
CA VAL A 55 -6.87 1.74 6.95
C VAL A 55 -7.34 2.64 8.10
N ARG A 56 -8.09 3.71 7.79
CA ARG A 56 -8.61 4.64 8.79
C ARG A 56 -9.46 3.95 9.83
N VAL A 57 -10.42 3.15 9.40
CA VAL A 57 -11.31 2.40 10.32
C VAL A 57 -10.50 1.51 11.26
N LYS A 58 -9.49 0.79 10.75
CA LYS A 58 -8.64 -0.08 11.56
C LYS A 58 -7.70 0.70 12.48
N ALA A 59 -7.10 1.79 11.99
CA ALA A 59 -6.17 2.61 12.75
C ALA A 59 -6.82 3.38 13.91
N LEU A 60 -8.11 3.69 13.79
CA LEU A 60 -8.89 4.36 14.85
C LEU A 60 -9.55 3.39 15.83
N GLY A 61 -9.33 2.08 15.69
CA GLY A 61 -9.78 1.08 16.65
C GLY A 61 -9.21 1.34 18.06
N GLU A 62 -9.99 1.03 19.08
CA GLU A 62 -9.64 1.33 20.49
C GLU A 62 -8.32 0.68 20.92
N GLU A 63 -8.07 -0.54 20.46
CA GLU A 63 -6.85 -1.29 20.74
C GLU A 63 -5.59 -0.59 20.20
N ILE A 64 -5.69 0.02 19.01
CA ILE A 64 -4.58 0.72 18.37
C ILE A 64 -4.32 2.07 19.03
N ARG A 65 -5.38 2.81 19.34
CA ARG A 65 -5.29 4.14 19.98
C ARG A 65 -4.71 4.10 21.39
N SER A 66 -4.98 3.04 22.13
CA SER A 66 -4.46 2.85 23.50
C SER A 66 -3.07 2.23 23.57
N SER A 67 -2.54 1.76 22.43
CA SER A 67 -1.25 1.09 22.35
C SER A 67 -0.08 2.09 22.31
N PHE A 68 0.96 1.84 23.11
CA PHE A 68 2.25 2.56 22.99
C PHE A 68 2.96 2.29 21.66
N SER A 69 2.61 1.24 20.95
CA SER A 69 3.12 0.89 19.62
C SER A 69 2.17 1.26 18.48
N GLY A 70 1.21 2.14 18.72
CA GLY A 70 0.15 2.50 17.76
C GLY A 70 0.69 2.89 16.38
N GLY A 71 1.76 3.68 16.33
CA GLY A 71 2.40 4.04 15.05
C GLY A 71 2.94 2.86 14.26
N GLN A 72 3.49 1.84 14.92
CA GLN A 72 3.96 0.62 14.26
C GLN A 72 2.77 -0.23 13.76
N GLU A 73 1.69 -0.26 14.53
CA GLU A 73 0.46 -0.96 14.14
C GLU A 73 -0.19 -0.33 12.91
N VAL A 74 -0.21 0.99 12.79
CA VAL A 74 -0.72 1.66 11.57
C VAL A 74 0.13 1.31 10.35
N VAL A 75 1.46 1.26 10.47
CA VAL A 75 2.35 0.81 9.40
C VAL A 75 2.01 -0.62 8.97
N ARG A 76 1.76 -1.51 9.94
CA ARG A 76 1.35 -2.89 9.68
C ARG A 76 0.00 -2.95 8.96
N ILE A 77 -0.98 -2.17 9.41
CA ILE A 77 -2.30 -2.09 8.79
C ILE A 77 -2.19 -1.64 7.33
N VAL A 78 -1.42 -0.58 7.04
CA VAL A 78 -1.21 -0.10 5.66
C VAL A 78 -0.58 -1.18 4.79
N ARG A 79 0.46 -1.86 5.30
CA ARG A 79 1.10 -2.98 4.59
C ARG A 79 0.10 -4.10 4.28
N ASP A 80 -0.67 -4.51 5.26
CA ASP A 80 -1.59 -5.63 5.13
C ASP A 80 -2.73 -5.30 4.15
N GLU A 81 -3.22 -4.05 4.15
CA GLU A 81 -4.20 -3.58 3.18
C GLU A 81 -3.63 -3.49 1.75
N LEU A 82 -2.36 -3.12 1.59
CA LEU A 82 -1.69 -3.15 0.28
C LEU A 82 -1.54 -4.58 -0.23
N ILE A 83 -1.16 -5.53 0.63
CA ILE A 83 -1.10 -6.95 0.27
C ILE A 83 -2.47 -7.46 -0.17
N GLU A 84 -3.53 -7.07 0.54
CA GLU A 84 -4.91 -7.45 0.19
C GLU A 84 -5.32 -6.98 -1.21
N ILE A 85 -4.96 -5.74 -1.57
CA ILE A 85 -5.26 -5.17 -2.90
C ILE A 85 -4.46 -5.83 -4.00
N LEU A 86 -3.19 -6.15 -3.74
CA LEU A 86 -2.31 -6.80 -4.70
C LEU A 86 -2.60 -8.29 -4.90
N GLY A 87 -3.45 -8.86 -4.05
CA GLY A 87 -3.74 -10.29 -4.01
C GLY A 87 -2.85 -11.04 -3.04
N ARG A 88 -3.45 -11.90 -2.25
CA ARG A 88 -2.75 -12.65 -1.20
C ARG A 88 -1.85 -13.75 -1.74
N GLU A 89 -2.19 -14.27 -2.91
CA GLU A 89 -1.52 -15.40 -3.52
C GLU A 89 -0.96 -15.04 -4.90
N ALA A 90 0.19 -15.59 -5.22
CA ALA A 90 0.77 -15.46 -6.56
C ALA A 90 -0.04 -16.28 -7.56
N SER A 91 -0.53 -15.64 -8.61
CA SER A 91 -1.15 -16.34 -9.73
C SER A 91 -0.07 -16.95 -10.61
N LEU A 92 -0.11 -18.25 -10.80
CA LEU A 92 0.78 -18.95 -11.73
C LEU A 92 0.30 -18.80 -13.18
N LEU A 93 1.25 -18.89 -14.12
CA LEU A 93 0.92 -18.95 -15.53
C LEU A 93 0.17 -20.26 -15.84
N THR A 94 -0.95 -20.13 -16.54
CA THR A 94 -1.74 -21.27 -16.97
C THR A 94 -1.36 -21.62 -18.42
N PHE A 95 -0.89 -22.83 -18.62
CA PHE A 95 -0.56 -23.33 -19.94
C PHE A 95 -1.80 -23.96 -20.62
N SER A 96 -1.96 -23.71 -21.91
CA SER A 96 -3.01 -24.33 -22.70
C SER A 96 -2.81 -25.85 -22.79
N LYS A 97 -3.90 -26.60 -22.81
CA LYS A 97 -3.86 -28.03 -23.10
C LYS A 97 -3.53 -28.32 -24.56
N GLU A 98 -3.78 -27.35 -25.44
CA GLU A 98 -3.48 -27.39 -26.89
C GLU A 98 -2.27 -26.50 -27.17
N TYR A 99 -1.40 -26.95 -28.05
CA TYR A 99 -0.20 -26.22 -28.47
C TYR A 99 -0.46 -25.31 -29.67
N PRO A 100 0.21 -24.16 -29.75
CA PRO A 100 1.09 -23.54 -28.77
C PRO A 100 0.34 -22.77 -27.69
N THR A 101 0.93 -22.63 -26.49
CA THR A 101 0.52 -21.60 -25.52
C THR A 101 1.16 -20.27 -25.89
N VAL A 102 0.37 -19.22 -26.03
CA VAL A 102 0.87 -17.88 -26.38
C VAL A 102 0.70 -16.95 -25.18
N PHE A 103 1.80 -16.30 -24.74
CA PHE A 103 1.80 -15.26 -23.72
C PHE A 103 2.15 -13.93 -24.37
N LEU A 104 1.30 -12.93 -24.17
CA LEU A 104 1.53 -11.56 -24.64
C LEU A 104 2.01 -10.70 -23.47
N LEU A 105 3.28 -10.25 -23.53
CA LEU A 105 3.84 -9.30 -22.56
C LEU A 105 3.59 -7.86 -23.04
N VAL A 106 2.84 -7.10 -22.26
CA VAL A 106 2.50 -5.70 -22.56
C VAL A 106 2.97 -4.78 -21.44
N GLY A 107 3.36 -3.56 -21.79
CA GLY A 107 3.78 -2.56 -20.82
C GLY A 107 4.44 -1.35 -21.50
N LEU A 108 4.62 -0.28 -20.73
CA LEU A 108 5.32 0.91 -21.18
C LEU A 108 6.82 0.66 -21.36
N GLN A 109 7.48 1.59 -22.05
CA GLN A 109 8.95 1.55 -22.21
C GLN A 109 9.62 1.57 -20.80
N GLY A 110 10.61 0.71 -20.61
CA GLY A 110 11.31 0.58 -19.33
C GLY A 110 10.58 -0.25 -18.25
N SER A 111 9.45 -0.86 -18.56
CA SER A 111 8.68 -1.70 -17.62
C SER A 111 9.22 -3.12 -17.44
N GLY A 112 10.36 -3.46 -18.05
CA GLY A 112 11.00 -4.77 -17.88
C GLY A 112 10.46 -5.88 -18.79
N LYS A 113 9.72 -5.56 -19.86
CA LYS A 113 9.19 -6.59 -20.81
C LYS A 113 10.25 -7.47 -21.43
N THR A 114 11.43 -6.91 -21.69
CA THR A 114 12.51 -7.56 -22.47
C THR A 114 13.67 -8.02 -21.58
N THR A 115 13.65 -7.68 -20.30
CA THR A 115 14.66 -8.09 -19.33
C THR A 115 14.29 -9.42 -18.73
#